data_547353f1ace1447b7b4b3f776bf916d1
#
_entry.id   547353f1ace1447b7b4b3f776bf916d1
#
_cell.length_a   1.000
_cell.length_b   1.000
_cell.length_c   1.000
_cell.angle_alpha   90.00
_cell.angle_beta   90.00
_cell.angle_gamma   90.00
#
_symmetry.space_group_name_H-M   'P 1'
#
loop_
_entity.id
_entity.type
_entity.pdbx_description
1 polymer ?
#
loop_
_entity_poly.entity_id
_entity_poly.type
_entity_poly.pdbx_seq_one_letter_code
_entity_poly.pdbx_strand_id
1 'polypeptide(L)'
;MSEIKIIKGGIAQDHRGQISHVNSLDMDDIKRFYVIHHDSTEVIRAWHAHQFEKKWFYCVKGSFTLALVRVDNWENPSSNLRPEIFHLTADCSEVICVPEGYANGLKATIPDSIMLVYSNKILDEAVKDSWRYDSQMWMEW
;
A
#
# COMPACT_ATOMS: atom_id res chain seq x y z
N MET A 1 18.84 0.49 7.36
CA MET A 1 17.42 0.92 7.35
C MET A 1 16.74 0.45 6.11
N SER A 2 15.57 -0.15 6.28
CA SER A 2 14.78 -0.61 5.14
C SER A 2 14.15 0.57 4.41
N GLU A 3 14.10 0.50 3.11
CA GLU A 3 13.58 1.55 2.25
C GLU A 3 12.35 1.07 1.47
N ILE A 4 11.48 2.01 1.10
CA ILE A 4 10.39 1.76 0.18
C ILE A 4 10.99 1.36 -1.17
N LYS A 5 10.46 0.29 -1.77
CA LYS A 5 10.93 -0.20 -3.07
C LYS A 5 9.78 -0.28 -4.06
N ILE A 6 10.08 0.10 -5.30
CA ILE A 6 9.18 -0.11 -6.43
C ILE A 6 9.68 -1.33 -7.19
N ILE A 7 8.86 -2.36 -7.27
CA ILE A 7 9.17 -3.58 -8.02
C ILE A 7 8.39 -3.54 -9.31
N LYS A 8 9.08 -3.31 -10.42
CA LYS A 8 8.45 -3.13 -11.71
C LYS A 8 8.10 -4.46 -12.36
N GLY A 9 6.92 -4.52 -12.93
CA GLY A 9 6.46 -5.62 -13.74
C GLY A 9 6.22 -5.19 -15.18
N GLY A 10 5.26 -5.81 -15.82
CA GLY A 10 4.89 -5.51 -17.19
C GLY A 10 3.50 -6.02 -17.51
N ILE A 11 3.07 -5.70 -18.72
CA ILE A 11 1.78 -6.13 -19.27
C ILE A 11 2.04 -6.76 -20.63
N ALA A 12 1.67 -8.05 -20.77
CA ALA A 12 1.72 -8.77 -22.01
C ALA A 12 0.32 -8.81 -22.61
N GLN A 13 0.17 -8.44 -23.89
CA GLN A 13 -1.14 -8.36 -24.52
C GLN A 13 -1.12 -9.09 -25.87
N ASP A 14 -2.17 -9.84 -26.14
CA ASP A 14 -2.41 -10.51 -27.42
C ASP A 14 -3.92 -10.55 -27.70
N HIS A 15 -4.35 -11.32 -28.72
CA HIS A 15 -5.75 -11.41 -29.13
C HIS A 15 -6.67 -12.03 -28.06
N ARG A 16 -6.13 -12.68 -27.03
CA ARG A 16 -6.89 -13.28 -25.93
C ARG A 16 -7.12 -12.33 -24.78
N GLY A 17 -6.45 -11.16 -24.75
CA GLY A 17 -6.48 -10.19 -23.66
C GLY A 17 -5.09 -9.86 -23.16
N GLN A 18 -4.97 -9.60 -21.86
CA GLN A 18 -3.68 -9.21 -21.29
C GLN A 18 -3.36 -9.96 -20.00
N ILE A 19 -2.06 -10.08 -19.74
CA ILE A 19 -1.53 -10.57 -18.47
C ILE A 19 -0.69 -9.46 -17.86
N SER A 20 -1.11 -8.99 -16.70
CA SER A 20 -0.31 -8.08 -15.89
C SER A 20 0.51 -8.92 -14.91
N HIS A 21 1.82 -8.70 -14.86
CA HIS A 21 2.73 -9.53 -14.08
C HIS A 21 3.77 -8.68 -13.36
N VAL A 22 4.30 -9.24 -12.27
CA VAL A 22 5.46 -8.70 -11.54
C VAL A 22 6.37 -9.89 -11.23
N ASN A 23 7.09 -10.36 -12.23
CA ASN A 23 7.83 -11.62 -12.17
C ASN A 23 9.04 -11.57 -11.22
N SER A 24 9.55 -10.38 -10.92
CA SER A 24 10.68 -10.21 -9.99
C SER A 24 10.26 -10.09 -8.53
N LEU A 25 8.96 -10.16 -8.24
CA LEU A 25 8.47 -10.14 -6.86
C LEU A 25 8.87 -11.44 -6.15
N ASP A 26 9.61 -11.31 -5.05
CA ASP A 26 9.94 -12.42 -4.18
C ASP A 26 8.83 -12.57 -3.14
N MET A 27 8.17 -13.72 -3.13
CA MET A 27 7.05 -13.99 -2.24
C MET A 27 7.43 -14.84 -1.02
N ASP A 28 8.70 -15.10 -0.78
CA ASP A 28 9.13 -16.00 0.29
C ASP A 28 8.68 -15.55 1.68
N ASP A 29 8.63 -14.24 1.93
CA ASP A 29 8.22 -13.68 3.23
C ASP A 29 6.72 -13.45 3.35
N ILE A 30 5.97 -13.60 2.27
CA ILE A 30 4.54 -13.29 2.25
C ILE A 30 3.74 -14.40 2.94
N LYS A 31 2.91 -14.01 3.91
CA LYS A 31 2.13 -14.92 4.75
C LYS A 31 0.63 -14.87 4.48
N ARG A 32 0.13 -13.74 3.97
CA ARG A 32 -1.30 -13.57 3.67
C ARG A 32 -1.50 -12.43 2.68
N PHE A 33 -2.71 -12.33 2.15
CA PHE A 33 -3.12 -11.19 1.34
C PHE A 33 -4.55 -10.79 1.66
N TYR A 34 -4.91 -9.58 1.26
CA TYR A 34 -6.29 -9.11 1.26
C TYR A 34 -6.49 -8.12 0.12
N VAL A 35 -7.74 -7.85 -0.19
CA VAL A 35 -8.13 -6.98 -1.31
C VAL A 35 -8.98 -5.84 -0.76
N ILE A 36 -8.63 -4.62 -1.17
CA ILE A 36 -9.36 -3.41 -0.81
C ILE A 36 -10.10 -2.94 -2.05
N HIS A 37 -11.41 -2.79 -1.95
CA HIS A 37 -12.25 -2.26 -3.01
C HIS A 37 -12.84 -0.93 -2.58
N HIS A 38 -12.56 0.13 -3.33
CA HIS A 38 -13.14 1.45 -3.13
C HIS A 38 -14.13 1.75 -4.25
N ASP A 39 -15.43 1.75 -3.94
CA ASP A 39 -16.46 2.12 -4.89
C ASP A 39 -16.39 3.59 -5.29
N SER A 40 -15.96 4.43 -4.37
CA SER A 40 -15.97 5.89 -4.47
C SER A 40 -14.57 6.46 -4.29
N THR A 41 -14.32 7.62 -4.86
CA THR A 41 -13.08 8.38 -4.67
C THR A 41 -13.06 9.18 -3.36
N GLU A 42 -14.13 9.16 -2.58
CA GLU A 42 -14.24 9.95 -1.34
C GLU A 42 -13.77 9.20 -0.10
N VAL A 43 -13.61 7.88 -0.19
CA VAL A 43 -13.18 7.07 0.95
C VAL A 43 -11.67 7.23 1.17
N ILE A 44 -11.31 7.57 2.39
CA ILE A 44 -9.90 7.70 2.82
C ILE A 44 -9.63 6.62 3.85
N ARG A 45 -8.59 5.79 3.59
CA ARG A 45 -8.06 4.82 4.56
C ARG A 45 -6.70 5.31 5.03
N ALA A 46 -6.69 6.15 6.07
CA ALA A 46 -5.47 6.70 6.64
C ALA A 46 -5.68 7.01 8.12
N TRP A 47 -4.70 6.89 8.90
CA TRP A 47 -3.38 6.29 8.71
C TRP A 47 -3.33 5.00 9.49
N HIS A 48 -2.80 3.97 8.89
CA HIS A 48 -2.62 2.68 9.55
C HIS A 48 -1.13 2.35 9.51
N ALA A 49 -0.54 2.12 10.67
CA ALA A 49 0.91 1.98 10.81
C ALA A 49 1.28 0.68 11.52
N HIS A 50 2.47 0.20 11.21
CA HIS A 50 2.97 -1.06 11.72
C HIS A 50 4.45 -0.95 12.06
N GLN A 51 4.83 -1.38 13.26
CA GLN A 51 6.23 -1.39 13.68
C GLN A 51 7.01 -2.54 13.05
N PHE A 52 6.36 -3.68 12.80
CA PHE A 52 7.02 -4.93 12.39
C PHE A 52 6.48 -5.50 11.11
N GLU A 53 5.25 -5.18 10.75
CA GLU A 53 4.61 -5.70 9.53
C GLU A 53 5.11 -4.97 8.30
N LYS A 54 5.42 -5.75 7.26
CA LYS A 54 5.83 -5.31 5.94
C LYS A 54 4.71 -5.60 4.97
N LYS A 55 4.46 -4.68 4.03
CA LYS A 55 3.36 -4.80 3.07
C LYS A 55 3.82 -4.56 1.65
N TRP A 56 3.12 -5.18 0.71
CA TRP A 56 3.30 -5.00 -0.73
C TRP A 56 1.96 -4.62 -1.33
N PHE A 57 1.92 -3.49 -2.02
CA PHE A 57 0.70 -2.93 -2.62
C PHE A 57 0.74 -3.07 -4.13
N TYR A 58 -0.36 -3.60 -4.70
CA TYR A 58 -0.52 -3.77 -6.13
C TYR A 58 -1.91 -3.33 -6.56
N CYS A 59 -2.01 -2.37 -7.50
CA CYS A 59 -3.30 -1.92 -8.02
C CYS A 59 -3.79 -2.88 -9.11
N VAL A 60 -4.88 -3.59 -8.81
CA VAL A 60 -5.47 -4.57 -9.73
C VAL A 60 -6.38 -3.91 -10.74
N LYS A 61 -7.12 -2.89 -10.31
CA LYS A 61 -8.09 -2.17 -11.14
C LYS A 61 -8.12 -0.71 -10.72
N GLY A 62 -8.24 0.19 -11.71
CA GLY A 62 -8.35 1.61 -11.43
C GLY A 62 -7.03 2.23 -11.00
N SER A 63 -7.11 3.13 -10.03
CA SER A 63 -5.92 3.83 -9.56
C SER A 63 -6.10 4.38 -8.14
N PHE A 64 -4.96 4.49 -7.44
CA PHE A 64 -4.92 4.98 -6.05
C PHE A 64 -3.77 5.95 -5.86
N THR A 65 -3.97 6.89 -4.95
CA THR A 65 -2.89 7.58 -4.27
C THR A 65 -2.53 6.78 -3.02
N LEU A 66 -1.28 6.37 -2.91
CA LEU A 66 -0.73 5.71 -1.73
C LEU A 66 0.28 6.66 -1.10
N ALA A 67 0.05 7.04 0.15
CA ALA A 67 0.93 7.92 0.89
C ALA A 67 1.57 7.14 2.04
N LEU A 68 2.87 7.33 2.22
CA LEU A 68 3.66 6.58 3.19
C LEU A 68 4.45 7.55 4.06
N VAL A 69 4.38 7.35 5.37
CA VAL A 69 5.08 8.19 6.36
C VAL A 69 5.90 7.29 7.27
N ARG A 70 7.19 7.57 7.39
CA ARG A 70 8.02 6.91 8.39
C ARG A 70 7.69 7.48 9.77
N VAL A 71 7.21 6.65 10.67
CA VAL A 71 6.80 7.07 12.01
C VAL A 71 8.03 7.27 12.89
N ASP A 72 8.15 8.42 13.51
CA ASP A 72 9.29 8.76 14.36
C ASP A 72 9.07 8.41 15.83
N ASN A 73 7.86 8.54 16.32
CA ASN A 73 7.47 8.20 17.68
C ASN A 73 6.08 7.58 17.65
N TRP A 74 5.98 6.35 18.08
CA TRP A 74 4.76 5.57 17.90
C TRP A 74 3.59 6.05 18.76
N GLU A 75 3.85 6.51 19.98
CA GLU A 75 2.79 6.98 20.88
C GLU A 75 2.42 8.43 20.64
N ASN A 76 3.36 9.23 20.12
CA ASN A 76 3.13 10.64 19.85
C ASN A 76 3.94 11.08 18.62
N PRO A 77 3.55 10.68 17.43
CA PRO A 77 4.32 11.03 16.23
C PRO A 77 4.29 12.53 15.97
N SER A 78 5.38 13.04 15.40
CA SER A 78 5.47 14.44 15.00
C SER A 78 4.45 14.77 13.92
N SER A 79 3.76 15.90 14.06
CA SER A 79 2.76 16.34 13.08
C SER A 79 3.39 16.90 11.81
N ASN A 80 4.69 17.16 11.80
CA ASN A 80 5.41 17.75 10.66
C ASN A 80 6.10 16.70 9.78
N LEU A 81 5.84 15.42 9.98
CA LEU A 81 6.34 14.37 9.10
C LEU A 81 5.74 14.53 7.70
N ARG A 82 6.55 14.26 6.68
CA ARG A 82 6.13 14.45 5.29
C ARG A 82 5.90 13.11 4.60
N PRO A 83 4.71 12.89 4.00
CA PRO A 83 4.45 11.67 3.25
C PRO A 83 5.26 11.61 1.96
N GLU A 84 5.70 10.41 1.60
CA GLU A 84 6.05 10.09 0.24
C GLU A 84 4.79 9.65 -0.48
N ILE A 85 4.53 10.21 -1.65
CA ILE A 85 3.30 9.99 -2.40
C ILE A 85 3.60 9.13 -3.63
N PHE A 86 2.83 8.06 -3.79
CA PHE A 86 2.91 7.17 -4.95
C PHE A 86 1.55 7.10 -5.63
N HIS A 87 1.55 7.06 -6.95
CA HIS A 87 0.34 6.82 -7.72
C HIS A 87 0.41 5.42 -8.32
N LEU A 88 -0.47 4.54 -7.84
CA LEU A 88 -0.58 3.18 -8.34
C LEU A 88 -1.77 3.08 -9.28
N THR A 89 -1.53 2.56 -10.46
CA THR A 89 -2.57 2.38 -11.48
C THR A 89 -2.48 0.98 -12.09
N ALA A 90 -3.62 0.42 -12.45
CA ALA A 90 -3.67 -0.87 -13.14
C ALA A 90 -3.03 -0.81 -14.54
N ASP A 91 -2.85 0.38 -15.11
CA ASP A 91 -2.19 0.56 -16.41
C ASP A 91 -0.67 0.38 -16.33
N CYS A 92 -0.11 0.39 -15.14
CA CYS A 92 1.30 0.20 -14.88
C CYS A 92 1.47 -0.90 -13.84
N SER A 93 1.85 -2.10 -14.28
CA SER A 93 1.97 -3.27 -13.41
C SER A 93 3.24 -3.16 -12.56
N GLU A 94 3.08 -2.72 -11.31
CA GLU A 94 4.18 -2.59 -10.37
C GLU A 94 3.70 -2.74 -8.93
N VAL A 95 4.61 -3.15 -8.05
CA VAL A 95 4.37 -3.34 -6.63
C VAL A 95 5.16 -2.29 -5.85
N ILE A 96 4.52 -1.65 -4.88
CA ILE A 96 5.20 -0.82 -3.89
C ILE A 96 5.41 -1.67 -2.64
N CYS A 97 6.66 -1.91 -2.30
CA CYS A 97 7.04 -2.63 -1.09
C CYS A 97 7.29 -1.64 0.03
N VAL A 98 6.48 -1.74 1.09
CA VAL A 98 6.54 -0.85 2.25
C VAL A 98 7.17 -1.61 3.41
N PRO A 99 8.37 -1.22 3.84
CA PRO A 99 9.02 -1.91 4.97
C PRO A 99 8.32 -1.59 6.29
N GLU A 100 8.73 -2.28 7.33
CA GLU A 100 8.31 -1.99 8.70
C GLU A 100 8.64 -0.55 9.09
N GLY A 101 7.84 0.01 10.00
CA GLY A 101 8.07 1.35 10.53
C GLY A 101 7.30 2.46 9.82
N TYR A 102 6.41 2.11 8.91
CA TYR A 102 5.66 3.10 8.13
C TYR A 102 4.18 3.10 8.46
N ALA A 103 3.58 4.29 8.38
CA ALA A 103 2.15 4.47 8.26
C ALA A 103 1.80 4.54 6.77
N ASN A 104 0.70 3.92 6.41
CA ASN A 104 0.17 4.03 5.05
C ASN A 104 -1.21 4.65 5.05
N GLY A 105 -1.50 5.39 3.98
CA GLY A 105 -2.80 5.93 3.70
C GLY A 105 -3.11 5.79 2.23
N LEU A 106 -4.36 5.53 1.88
CA LEU A 106 -4.74 5.40 0.49
C LEU A 106 -6.12 5.97 0.20
N LYS A 107 -6.26 6.43 -1.03
CA LYS A 107 -7.49 6.97 -1.57
C LYS A 107 -7.55 6.64 -3.06
N ALA A 108 -8.66 6.08 -3.52
CA ALA A 108 -8.86 5.83 -4.95
C ALA A 108 -8.95 7.16 -5.71
N THR A 109 -8.39 7.21 -6.90
CA THR A 109 -8.46 8.40 -7.77
C THR A 109 -9.56 8.26 -8.83
N ILE A 110 -10.04 7.05 -9.05
CA ILE A 110 -11.24 6.79 -9.87
C ILE A 110 -12.14 5.78 -9.14
N PRO A 111 -13.47 5.78 -9.42
CA PRO A 111 -14.39 4.83 -8.79
C PRO A 111 -14.06 3.37 -9.13
N ASP A 112 -14.53 2.46 -8.30
CA ASP A 112 -14.37 1.00 -8.48
C ASP A 112 -12.92 0.55 -8.63
N SER A 113 -12.03 1.14 -7.84
CA SER A 113 -10.62 0.77 -7.82
C SER A 113 -10.37 -0.36 -6.82
N ILE A 114 -9.44 -1.25 -7.15
CA ILE A 114 -9.12 -2.45 -6.37
C ILE A 114 -7.62 -2.52 -6.13
N MET A 115 -7.25 -2.63 -4.85
CA MET A 115 -5.88 -2.78 -4.40
C MET A 115 -5.69 -4.15 -3.76
N LEU A 116 -4.69 -4.88 -4.22
CA LEU A 116 -4.24 -6.13 -3.62
C LEU A 116 -3.08 -5.81 -2.67
N VAL A 117 -3.15 -6.32 -1.44
CA VAL A 117 -2.12 -6.08 -0.43
C VAL A 117 -1.63 -7.41 0.11
N TYR A 118 -0.31 -7.63 0.06
CA TYR A 118 0.34 -8.75 0.71
C TYR A 118 0.96 -8.31 2.03
N SER A 119 1.06 -9.22 2.98
CA SER A 119 1.66 -8.99 4.29
C SER A 119 2.64 -10.11 4.65
N ASN A 120 3.69 -9.77 5.37
CA ASN A 120 4.64 -10.75 5.89
C ASN A 120 4.26 -11.30 7.26
N LYS A 121 3.10 -10.94 7.78
CA LYS A 121 2.60 -11.40 9.07
C LYS A 121 1.28 -12.15 8.92
N ILE A 122 1.10 -13.22 9.71
CA ILE A 122 -0.21 -13.83 9.85
C ILE A 122 -1.14 -12.86 10.58
N LEU A 123 -2.45 -13.06 10.49
CA LEU A 123 -3.42 -12.12 11.04
C LEU A 123 -3.25 -11.92 12.54
N ASP A 124 -3.00 -12.98 13.30
CA ASP A 124 -2.82 -12.90 14.77
C ASP A 124 -1.66 -11.99 15.17
N GLU A 125 -0.61 -11.98 14.39
CA GLU A 125 0.54 -11.09 14.61
C GLU A 125 0.22 -9.65 14.16
N ALA A 126 -0.46 -9.52 13.02
CA ALA A 126 -0.78 -8.22 12.45
C ALA A 126 -1.71 -7.39 13.36
N VAL A 127 -2.70 -8.03 14.00
CA VAL A 127 -3.63 -7.31 14.88
C VAL A 127 -2.95 -6.75 16.13
N LYS A 128 -1.81 -7.32 16.54
CA LYS A 128 -1.03 -6.83 17.69
C LYS A 128 -0.09 -5.68 17.31
N ASP A 129 0.09 -5.44 16.03
CA ASP A 129 0.99 -4.42 15.48
C ASP A 129 0.18 -3.39 14.69
N SER A 130 -0.96 -2.97 15.26
CA SER A 130 -1.88 -2.07 14.59
C SER A 130 -1.90 -0.72 15.31
N TRP A 131 -1.42 0.31 14.62
CA TRP A 131 -1.40 1.69 15.11
C TRP A 131 -2.23 2.55 14.15
N ARG A 132 -3.08 3.40 14.70
CA ARG A 132 -3.94 4.26 13.90
C ARG A 132 -3.75 5.71 14.31
N TYR A 133 -3.67 6.57 13.30
CA TYR A 133 -3.54 8.01 13.49
C TYR A 133 -4.61 8.72 12.67
N ASP A 134 -4.92 9.96 13.06
CA ASP A 134 -5.92 10.78 12.37
C ASP A 134 -5.59 10.93 10.89
N SER A 135 -6.60 10.81 10.02
CA SER A 135 -6.41 10.84 8.56
C SER A 135 -5.84 12.17 8.06
N GLN A 136 -6.04 13.25 8.79
CA GLN A 136 -5.58 14.59 8.40
C GLN A 136 -4.25 14.97 9.04
N MET A 137 -3.62 14.06 9.79
CA MET A 137 -2.42 14.39 10.55
C MET A 137 -1.27 14.89 9.68
N TRP A 138 -1.01 14.23 8.56
CA TRP A 138 0.16 14.54 7.73
C TRP A 138 -0.18 15.01 6.33
N MET A 139 -1.44 14.99 5.95
CA MET A 139 -1.83 15.23 4.57
C MET A 139 -3.31 15.63 4.49
N GLU A 140 -3.63 16.51 3.56
CA GLU A 140 -5.01 16.74 3.12
C GLU A 140 -5.29 15.82 1.94
N TRP A 141 -6.38 15.09 2.03
CA TRP A 141 -6.74 14.10 1.00
C TRP A 141 -7.67 14.64 -0.10
#